data_523902cd35852e02093e59c0d1a4a95c
#
_entry.id   523902cd35852e02093e59c0d1a4a95c
#
_cell.length_a   1.000
_cell.length_b   1.000
_cell.length_c   1.000
_cell.angle_alpha   90.00
_cell.angle_beta   90.00
_cell.angle_gamma   90.00
#
_symmetry.space_group_name_H-M   'P 1'
#
loop_
_entity.id
_entity.type
_entity.pdbx_description
1 polymer ?
#
loop_
_entity_poly.entity_id
_entity_poly.type
_entity_poly.pdbx_seq_one_letter_code
_entity_poly.pdbx_strand_id
1 'polypeptide(L)'
;MVNSRNKGAAFERTIVKLINDFCEKRGFDETVKRNLDQYQNKGMADIYWRNFAIECKCYAGKGSTFAQEKWWAQACESAGSKLIPVLIYKYNRNKARYVLPAALMFKGVPLSNQSVIVGYVDDLCNDIDVILIHAHNI
;
A
#
# COMPACT_ATOMS: atom_id res chain seq x y z
N MET A 1 -19.66 -7.71 17.77
CA MET A 1 -19.44 -6.96 16.53
C MET A 1 -18.10 -6.23 16.59
N VAL A 2 -17.25 -6.46 15.61
CA VAL A 2 -15.94 -5.81 15.58
C VAL A 2 -16.10 -4.34 15.14
N ASN A 3 -15.57 -3.43 15.95
CA ASN A 3 -15.53 -2.01 15.62
C ASN A 3 -14.70 -1.80 14.36
N SER A 4 -15.20 -1.00 13.40
CA SER A 4 -14.50 -0.73 12.13
C SER A 4 -13.11 -0.14 12.34
N ARG A 5 -12.91 0.67 13.38
CA ARG A 5 -11.62 1.24 13.76
C ARG A 5 -10.62 0.14 14.17
N ASN A 6 -11.08 -0.81 14.99
CA ASN A 6 -10.24 -1.94 15.42
C ASN A 6 -9.90 -2.86 14.25
N LYS A 7 -10.86 -3.07 13.35
CA LYS A 7 -10.67 -3.86 12.14
C LYS A 7 -9.60 -3.23 11.23
N GLY A 8 -9.65 -1.92 11.06
CA GLY A 8 -8.65 -1.18 10.29
C GLY A 8 -7.26 -1.27 10.91
N ALA A 9 -7.16 -1.08 12.22
CA ALA A 9 -5.90 -1.17 12.95
C ALA A 9 -5.30 -2.58 12.87
N ALA A 10 -6.13 -3.61 12.97
CA ALA A 10 -5.68 -5.00 12.85
C ALA A 10 -5.13 -5.28 11.44
N PHE A 11 -5.79 -4.76 10.41
CA PHE A 11 -5.32 -4.92 9.03
C PHE A 11 -3.98 -4.22 8.81
N GLU A 12 -3.83 -2.99 9.32
CA GLU A 12 -2.55 -2.26 9.26
C GLU A 12 -1.42 -3.05 9.92
N ARG A 13 -1.67 -3.64 11.09
CA ARG A 13 -0.68 -4.47 11.79
C ARG A 13 -0.29 -5.69 10.96
N THR A 14 -1.25 -6.31 10.28
CA THR A 14 -0.98 -7.44 9.38
C THR A 14 -0.04 -7.03 8.25
N ILE A 15 -0.27 -5.87 7.65
CA ILE A 15 0.58 -5.37 6.56
C ILE A 15 1.98 -5.01 7.07
N VAL A 16 2.08 -4.37 8.24
CA VAL A 16 3.38 -4.08 8.87
C VAL A 16 4.18 -5.38 9.07
N LYS A 17 3.53 -6.42 9.60
CA LYS A 17 4.19 -7.70 9.80
C LYS A 17 4.67 -8.31 8.49
N LEU A 18 3.85 -8.25 7.45
CA LEU A 18 4.19 -8.79 6.13
C LEU A 18 5.45 -8.11 5.57
N ILE A 19 5.53 -6.79 5.64
CA ILE A 19 6.70 -6.04 5.15
C ILE A 19 7.94 -6.36 5.99
N ASN A 20 7.81 -6.35 7.31
CA ASN A 20 8.95 -6.62 8.20
C ASN A 20 9.47 -8.06 8.05
N ASP A 21 8.58 -9.04 7.88
CA ASP A 21 8.98 -10.43 7.65
C ASP A 21 9.72 -10.57 6.31
N PHE A 22 9.27 -9.88 5.27
CA PHE A 22 9.95 -9.86 3.98
C PHE A 22 11.36 -9.28 4.11
N CYS A 23 11.49 -8.13 4.77
CA CYS A 23 12.78 -7.48 4.96
C CYS A 23 13.74 -8.37 5.75
N GLU A 24 13.26 -9.02 6.80
CA GLU A 24 14.06 -9.92 7.62
C GLU A 24 14.58 -11.11 6.80
N LYS A 25 13.70 -11.74 6.01
CA LYS A 25 14.09 -12.88 5.15
C LYS A 25 15.12 -12.51 4.10
N ARG A 26 15.08 -11.29 3.60
CA ARG A 26 16.03 -10.81 2.58
C ARG A 26 17.30 -10.22 3.17
N GLY A 27 17.38 -10.13 4.49
CA GLY A 27 18.52 -9.50 5.16
C GLY A 27 18.57 -7.99 5.00
N PHE A 28 17.46 -7.35 4.70
CA PHE A 28 17.39 -5.90 4.60
C PHE A 28 17.30 -5.28 6.00
N ASP A 29 18.09 -4.24 6.23
CA ASP A 29 18.04 -3.48 7.49
C ASP A 29 16.95 -2.41 7.40
N GLU A 30 15.71 -2.86 7.31
CA GLU A 30 14.54 -2.02 7.19
C GLU A 30 13.47 -2.50 8.16
N THR A 31 12.80 -1.55 8.83
CA THR A 31 11.68 -1.84 9.71
C THR A 31 10.61 -0.77 9.52
N VAL A 32 9.36 -1.20 9.37
CA VAL A 32 8.23 -0.29 9.28
C VAL A 32 7.33 -0.44 10.51
N LYS A 33 6.53 0.60 10.76
CA LYS A 33 5.53 0.61 11.82
C LYS A 33 4.32 1.39 11.35
N ARG A 34 3.19 1.20 12.03
CA ARG A 34 1.99 2.00 11.78
C ARG A 34 2.27 3.46 12.10
N ASN A 35 1.78 4.36 11.24
CA ASN A 35 1.87 5.78 11.50
C ASN A 35 0.68 6.22 12.35
N LEU A 36 0.89 6.33 13.66
CA LEU A 36 -0.17 6.72 14.60
C LEU A 36 -0.52 8.21 14.51
N ASP A 37 0.35 9.03 13.92
CA ASP A 37 0.10 10.46 13.74
C ASP A 37 -1.02 10.74 12.75
N GLN A 38 -1.41 9.74 11.93
CA GLN A 38 -2.53 9.88 11.01
C GLN A 38 -3.86 10.24 11.71
N TYR A 39 -3.99 9.90 12.99
CA TYR A 39 -5.20 10.22 13.75
C TYR A 39 -5.25 11.69 14.18
N GLN A 40 -4.12 12.37 14.18
CA GLN A 40 -4.00 13.78 14.58
C GLN A 40 -3.85 14.71 13.38
N ASN A 41 -3.21 14.24 12.32
CA ASN A 41 -2.91 15.03 11.14
C ASN A 41 -3.55 14.38 9.89
N LYS A 42 -4.46 15.11 9.26
CA LYS A 42 -5.09 14.66 8.02
C LYS A 42 -4.08 14.65 6.88
N GLY A 43 -4.27 13.74 5.93
CA GLY A 43 -3.42 13.66 4.75
C GLY A 43 -2.14 12.86 4.94
N MET A 44 -1.98 12.16 6.07
CA MET A 44 -0.86 11.26 6.30
C MET A 44 -1.26 9.82 6.00
N ALA A 45 -0.31 9.06 5.45
CA ALA A 45 -0.53 7.64 5.15
C ALA A 45 -0.50 6.78 6.41
N ASP A 46 -1.07 5.59 6.30
CA ASP A 46 -1.11 4.63 7.41
C ASP A 46 0.25 4.01 7.70
N ILE A 47 1.06 3.79 6.66
CA ILE A 47 2.40 3.19 6.75
C ILE A 47 3.30 3.87 5.73
N TYR A 48 4.55 4.13 6.11
CA TYR A 48 5.58 4.58 5.16
C TYR A 48 6.65 3.50 5.06
N TRP A 49 6.98 3.11 3.84
CA TRP A 49 8.05 2.17 3.56
C TRP A 49 8.81 2.61 2.32
N ARG A 50 10.12 2.86 2.46
CA ARG A 50 10.95 3.41 1.37
C ARG A 50 10.30 4.72 0.88
N ASN A 51 10.14 4.90 -0.43
CA ASN A 51 9.47 6.06 -1.00
C ASN A 51 7.96 5.88 -1.17
N PHE A 52 7.38 4.89 -0.50
CA PHE A 52 5.96 4.56 -0.63
C PHE A 52 5.16 5.06 0.55
N ALA A 53 4.04 5.70 0.24
CA ALA A 53 3.01 6.06 1.23
C ALA A 53 1.85 5.08 1.06
N ILE A 54 1.61 4.26 2.07
CA ILE A 54 0.69 3.12 2.01
C ILE A 54 -0.59 3.46 2.77
N GLU A 55 -1.72 3.41 2.06
CA GLU A 55 -3.06 3.48 2.64
C GLU A 55 -3.64 2.08 2.73
N CYS A 56 -4.24 1.75 3.87
CA CYS A 56 -4.87 0.46 4.10
C CYS A 56 -6.37 0.63 4.27
N LYS A 57 -7.16 -0.17 3.56
CA LYS A 57 -8.62 -0.17 3.64
C LYS A 57 -9.13 -1.61 3.82
N CYS A 58 -9.89 -1.83 4.86
CA CYS A 58 -10.52 -3.11 5.13
C CYS A 58 -12.03 -2.88 5.27
N TYR A 59 -12.80 -3.48 4.37
CA TYR A 59 -14.21 -3.14 4.20
C TYR A 59 -15.07 -4.39 4.04
N ALA A 60 -16.29 -4.32 4.54
CA ALA A 60 -17.23 -5.44 4.51
C ALA A 60 -18.03 -5.57 3.22
N GLY A 61 -17.71 -4.77 2.19
CA GLY A 61 -18.48 -4.70 0.94
C GLY A 61 -18.72 -6.06 0.27
N LYS A 62 -19.78 -6.13 -0.51
CA LYS A 62 -20.22 -7.34 -1.21
C LYS A 62 -20.11 -7.18 -2.71
N GLY A 63 -19.79 -8.29 -3.39
CA GLY A 63 -19.95 -8.41 -4.83
C GLY A 63 -18.92 -7.73 -5.71
N SER A 64 -18.00 -6.96 -5.15
CA SER A 64 -16.95 -6.32 -5.93
C SER A 64 -15.57 -6.64 -5.36
N THR A 65 -14.60 -6.78 -6.26
CA THR A 65 -13.19 -6.93 -5.87
C THR A 65 -12.37 -5.72 -6.31
N PHE A 66 -13.01 -4.73 -6.93
CA PHE A 66 -12.33 -3.51 -7.37
C PHE A 66 -12.22 -2.52 -6.21
N ALA A 67 -11.09 -1.81 -6.16
CA ALA A 67 -10.91 -0.72 -5.22
C ALA A 67 -11.92 0.41 -5.51
N GLN A 68 -12.40 1.06 -4.46
CA GLN A 68 -13.20 2.28 -4.63
C GLN A 68 -12.31 3.43 -5.11
N GLU A 69 -12.79 4.23 -6.04
CA GLU A 69 -12.03 5.36 -6.58
C GLU A 69 -11.59 6.33 -5.49
N LYS A 70 -12.44 6.58 -4.50
CA LYS A 70 -12.13 7.48 -3.39
C LYS A 70 -10.96 6.98 -2.55
N TRP A 71 -10.75 5.67 -2.46
CA TRP A 71 -9.62 5.10 -1.72
C TRP A 71 -8.31 5.39 -2.44
N TRP A 72 -8.30 5.23 -3.76
CA TRP A 72 -7.10 5.53 -4.55
C TRP A 72 -6.80 7.03 -4.53
N ALA A 73 -7.84 7.86 -4.64
CA ALA A 73 -7.67 9.31 -4.53
C ALA A 73 -7.06 9.70 -3.18
N GLN A 74 -7.51 9.07 -2.10
CA GLN A 74 -6.95 9.31 -0.76
C GLN A 74 -5.49 8.87 -0.67
N ALA A 75 -5.15 7.72 -1.25
CA ALA A 75 -3.77 7.24 -1.28
C ALA A 75 -2.85 8.21 -2.03
N CYS A 76 -3.31 8.71 -3.18
CA CYS A 76 -2.55 9.70 -3.96
C CYS A 76 -2.37 11.01 -3.19
N GLU A 77 -3.41 11.46 -2.50
CA GLU A 77 -3.34 12.68 -1.68
C GLU A 77 -2.34 12.51 -0.54
N SER A 78 -2.37 11.36 0.14
CA SER A 78 -1.44 11.07 1.25
C SER A 78 0.02 11.00 0.78
N ALA A 79 0.24 10.51 -0.43
CA ALA A 79 1.60 10.44 -1.00
C ALA A 79 2.13 11.80 -1.40
N GLY A 80 1.24 12.70 -1.84
CA GLY A 80 1.63 14.01 -2.33
C GLY A 80 2.49 13.93 -3.58
N SER A 81 3.37 14.90 -3.77
CA SER A 81 4.23 14.99 -4.95
C SER A 81 5.58 14.28 -4.79
N LYS A 82 5.94 13.88 -3.57
CA LYS A 82 7.28 13.35 -3.26
C LYS A 82 7.32 11.85 -3.09
N LEU A 83 6.19 11.24 -2.73
CA LEU A 83 6.10 9.81 -2.44
C LEU A 83 5.24 9.10 -3.48
N ILE A 84 5.37 7.79 -3.51
CA ILE A 84 4.62 6.94 -4.43
C ILE A 84 3.43 6.36 -3.67
N PRO A 85 2.20 6.56 -4.16
CA PRO A 85 1.02 6.01 -3.47
C PRO A 85 0.94 4.49 -3.63
N VAL A 86 0.56 3.83 -2.55
CA VAL A 86 0.19 2.42 -2.54
C VAL A 86 -1.13 2.31 -1.80
N LEU A 87 -2.10 1.68 -2.41
CA LEU A 87 -3.34 1.32 -1.74
C LEU A 87 -3.33 -0.18 -1.49
N ILE A 88 -3.57 -0.58 -0.25
CA ILE A 88 -3.75 -1.98 0.11
C ILE A 88 -5.18 -2.10 0.65
N TYR A 89 -5.97 -2.98 0.04
CA TYR A 89 -7.37 -3.11 0.42
C TYR A 89 -7.82 -4.56 0.50
N LYS A 90 -8.81 -4.79 1.32
CA LYS A 90 -9.41 -6.11 1.50
C LYS A 90 -10.90 -5.97 1.74
N TYR A 91 -11.70 -6.70 0.98
CA TYR A 91 -13.11 -6.95 1.29
C TYR A 91 -13.22 -8.23 2.12
N ASN A 92 -14.27 -8.33 2.93
CA ASN A 92 -14.51 -9.53 3.73
C ASN A 92 -14.45 -10.80 2.87
N ARG A 93 -13.76 -11.82 3.35
CA ARG A 93 -13.62 -13.13 2.71
C ARG A 93 -12.90 -13.12 1.37
N ASN A 94 -12.30 -12.00 1.00
CA ASN A 94 -11.47 -11.89 -0.19
C ASN A 94 -10.01 -11.71 0.19
N LYS A 95 -9.12 -12.09 -0.71
CA LYS A 95 -7.69 -11.82 -0.54
C LYS A 95 -7.42 -10.34 -0.59
N ALA A 96 -6.48 -9.88 0.21
CA ALA A 96 -6.01 -8.51 0.15
C ALA A 96 -5.30 -8.24 -1.17
N ARG A 97 -5.52 -7.06 -1.73
CA ARG A 97 -4.92 -6.60 -2.98
C ARG A 97 -4.21 -5.29 -2.78
N TYR A 98 -3.24 -5.03 -3.65
CA TYR A 98 -2.56 -3.75 -3.70
C TYR A 98 -2.82 -3.05 -5.02
N VAL A 99 -2.72 -1.73 -5.01
CA VAL A 99 -2.78 -0.87 -6.19
C VAL A 99 -1.53 -0.01 -6.23
N LEU A 100 -0.86 0.01 -7.37
CA LEU A 100 0.34 0.82 -7.63
C LEU A 100 0.16 1.61 -8.93
N PRO A 101 0.83 2.77 -9.06
CA PRO A 101 0.85 3.46 -10.36
C PRO A 101 1.52 2.58 -11.42
N ALA A 102 0.86 2.43 -12.57
CA ALA A 102 1.41 1.64 -13.67
C ALA A 102 2.72 2.23 -14.23
N ALA A 103 2.91 3.54 -14.10
CA ALA A 103 4.12 4.22 -14.56
C ALA A 103 5.40 3.69 -13.90
N LEU A 104 5.29 3.07 -12.72
CA LEU A 104 6.45 2.44 -12.06
C LEU A 104 7.08 1.33 -12.88
N MET A 105 6.32 0.72 -13.80
CA MET A 105 6.81 -0.37 -14.64
C MET A 105 7.72 0.12 -15.76
N PHE A 106 7.81 1.43 -15.99
CA PHE A 106 8.53 2.00 -17.14
C PHE A 106 9.63 2.94 -16.67
N LYS A 107 10.85 2.66 -17.13
CA LYS A 107 12.00 3.51 -16.84
C LYS A 107 11.90 4.82 -17.60
N GLY A 108 12.16 5.93 -16.92
CA GLY A 108 12.22 7.26 -17.54
C GLY A 108 10.88 7.89 -17.87
N VAL A 109 9.77 7.22 -17.53
CA VAL A 109 8.43 7.78 -17.73
C VAL A 109 8.05 8.58 -16.49
N PRO A 110 7.53 9.82 -16.66
CA PRO A 110 7.05 10.57 -15.49
C PRO A 110 5.96 9.81 -14.74
N LEU A 111 6.01 9.86 -13.41
CA LEU A 111 5.03 9.18 -12.58
C LEU A 111 3.64 9.75 -12.82
N SER A 112 2.69 8.89 -13.17
CA SER A 112 1.28 9.21 -13.29
C SER A 112 0.47 8.24 -12.43
N ASN A 113 -0.53 8.78 -11.73
CA ASN A 113 -1.38 7.99 -10.86
C ASN A 113 -2.71 7.61 -11.52
N GLN A 114 -2.90 7.91 -12.81
CA GLN A 114 -4.15 7.63 -13.51
C GLN A 114 -4.31 6.16 -13.87
N SER A 115 -3.27 5.56 -14.45
CA SER A 115 -3.27 4.13 -14.75
C SER A 115 -2.61 3.37 -13.63
N VAL A 116 -3.21 2.24 -13.24
CA VAL A 116 -2.74 1.49 -12.08
C VAL A 116 -2.55 0.02 -12.43
N ILE A 117 -1.71 -0.64 -11.64
CA ILE A 117 -1.62 -2.10 -11.62
C ILE A 117 -2.21 -2.60 -10.32
N VAL A 118 -2.82 -3.77 -10.36
CA VAL A 118 -3.43 -4.41 -9.18
C VAL A 118 -2.86 -5.82 -9.04
N GLY A 119 -2.46 -6.18 -7.85
CA GLY A 119 -1.98 -7.52 -7.55
C GLY A 119 -2.43 -7.98 -6.17
N TYR A 120 -2.04 -9.17 -5.79
CA TYR A 120 -2.31 -9.69 -4.46
C TYR A 120 -1.21 -9.24 -3.49
N VAL A 121 -1.61 -8.94 -2.27
CA VAL A 121 -0.69 -8.45 -1.23
C VAL A 121 0.43 -9.45 -0.92
N ASP A 122 0.16 -10.75 -1.08
CA ASP A 122 1.18 -11.78 -0.87
C ASP A 122 2.41 -11.56 -1.75
N ASP A 123 2.23 -10.94 -2.92
CA ASP A 123 3.31 -10.68 -3.87
C ASP A 123 3.84 -9.25 -3.80
N LEU A 124 3.25 -8.39 -2.97
CA LEU A 124 3.52 -6.95 -2.96
C LEU A 124 5.02 -6.64 -2.81
N CYS A 125 5.65 -7.20 -1.79
CA CYS A 125 7.04 -6.88 -1.49
C CYS A 125 7.98 -7.36 -2.60
N ASN A 126 7.75 -8.56 -3.13
CA ASN A 126 8.51 -9.07 -4.26
C ASN A 126 8.28 -8.22 -5.51
N ASP A 127 7.04 -7.83 -5.78
CA ASP A 127 6.71 -7.02 -6.95
C ASP A 127 7.38 -5.65 -6.88
N ILE A 128 7.33 -5.00 -5.72
CA ILE A 128 8.01 -3.71 -5.51
C ILE A 128 9.51 -3.86 -5.71
N ASP A 129 10.10 -4.90 -5.14
CA ASP A 129 11.55 -5.13 -5.23
C ASP A 129 11.98 -5.32 -6.69
N VAL A 130 11.24 -6.13 -7.43
CA VAL A 130 11.50 -6.38 -8.86
C VAL A 130 11.34 -5.10 -9.69
N ILE A 131 10.28 -4.34 -9.45
CA ILE A 131 10.02 -3.09 -10.16
C ILE A 131 11.16 -2.10 -9.91
N LEU A 132 11.58 -1.92 -8.66
CA LEU A 132 12.64 -0.97 -8.33
C LEU A 132 13.97 -1.38 -8.96
N ILE A 133 14.31 -2.66 -8.92
CA ILE A 133 15.57 -3.14 -9.50
C ILE A 133 15.57 -2.99 -11.02
N HIS A 134 14.52 -3.44 -11.70
CA HIS A 134 14.52 -3.53 -13.16
C HIS A 134 14.12 -2.23 -13.87
N ALA A 135 13.17 -1.48 -13.30
CA ALA A 135 12.69 -0.27 -13.93
C ALA A 135 13.43 0.99 -13.49
N HIS A 136 13.95 1.00 -12.26
CA HIS A 136 14.52 2.21 -11.66
C HIS A 136 15.98 2.06 -11.22
N ASN A 137 16.59 0.92 -11.40
CA ASN A 137 18.00 0.66 -11.04
C ASN A 137 18.31 0.92 -9.56
N ILE A 138 17.40 0.57 -8.70
CA ILE A 138 17.58 0.77 -7.25
C ILE A 138 17.95 -0.54 -6.57
#